data_b56493d3410997c1b820b497f636065c
#
_entry.id   b56493d3410997c1b820b497f636065c
#
_cell.length_a   1.000
_cell.length_b   1.000
_cell.length_c   1.000
_cell.angle_alpha   90.00
_cell.angle_beta   90.00
_cell.angle_gamma   90.00
#
_symmetry.space_group_name_H-M   'P 1'
#
loop_
_entity.id
_entity.type
_entity.pdbx_description
1 polymer ?
#
loop_
_entity_poly.entity_id
_entity_poly.type
_entity_poly.pdbx_seq_one_letter_code
_entity_poly.pdbx_strand_id
1 'polypeptide(L)'
;FKRNQDAVVRELERRIRENLNQKGDFRRIHVFPHGGEDVPDDWETRLVVLDMEHPYTKALDNEAEKEAQRILESRGASPRQYRNTLVFLAPDKARLQDLEDSICRYIAWSSILSEKETLDISPTQVKQAEQQLKAANSTVDSRLLETYQWILVPVQDTPQTPVACSALKVSGDEPLAARASKKLKSEELLILRFAPTSLRRELDKIPLWRDDHVSVRQLCEDFARYTYLPRLLSPEVLVDAIMSGIELLTWEKDSFAWADEWDAEAQRYRGLRAGQNIHALDPDSTRLLVKPDVAQAQMEREVKPPPSATVTSSNGAEAQPRHADTAPVVPVAPLPKRFHGTVLLTADRVGRDAGAIAEEIITHLAVQKGARVTVRLEIEAELPEGARTELIRTVTENARALHFTSFGFEEE
;
A
#
# COMPACT_ATOMS: atom_id res chain seq x y z
N PHE A 1 -22.79 -20.21 35.36
CA PHE A 1 -22.70 -19.01 34.48
C PHE A 1 -21.28 -18.83 33.92
N LYS A 2 -20.22 -18.73 34.72
CA LYS A 2 -18.82 -18.55 34.22
C LYS A 2 -18.36 -19.64 33.26
N ARG A 3 -18.66 -20.93 33.48
CA ARG A 3 -18.27 -22.03 32.58
C ARG A 3 -18.88 -21.90 31.18
N ASN A 4 -20.09 -21.36 31.05
CA ASN A 4 -20.72 -21.14 29.76
C ASN A 4 -20.10 -19.95 29.03
N GLN A 5 -19.70 -18.90 29.74
CA GLN A 5 -19.08 -17.71 29.16
C GLN A 5 -17.70 -18.03 28.58
N ASP A 6 -16.85 -18.76 29.29
CA ASP A 6 -15.55 -19.22 28.81
C ASP A 6 -15.68 -20.13 27.56
N ALA A 7 -16.74 -20.94 27.47
CA ALA A 7 -17.00 -21.77 26.31
C ALA A 7 -17.43 -20.94 25.10
N VAL A 8 -18.25 -19.92 25.31
CA VAL A 8 -18.67 -18.97 24.26
C VAL A 8 -17.47 -18.21 23.71
N VAL A 9 -16.61 -17.67 24.56
CA VAL A 9 -15.41 -16.93 24.13
C VAL A 9 -14.48 -17.83 23.33
N ARG A 10 -14.21 -19.07 23.79
CA ARG A 10 -13.36 -20.01 23.05
C ARG A 10 -13.94 -20.41 21.68
N GLU A 11 -15.24 -20.65 21.60
CA GLU A 11 -15.88 -20.99 20.34
C GLU A 11 -15.87 -19.78 19.39
N LEU A 12 -16.11 -18.58 19.87
CA LEU A 12 -16.02 -17.36 19.09
C LEU A 12 -14.60 -17.15 18.57
N GLU A 13 -13.60 -17.27 19.42
CA GLU A 13 -12.19 -17.13 19.04
C GLU A 13 -11.82 -18.14 17.94
N ARG A 14 -12.21 -19.41 18.11
CA ARG A 14 -12.00 -20.44 17.10
C ARG A 14 -12.59 -20.05 15.74
N ARG A 15 -13.86 -19.60 15.71
CA ARG A 15 -14.54 -19.21 14.48
C ARG A 15 -13.94 -17.99 13.83
N ILE A 16 -13.54 -16.99 14.62
CA ILE A 16 -12.84 -15.81 14.10
C ILE A 16 -11.52 -16.24 13.48
N ARG A 17 -10.73 -17.09 14.13
CA ARG A 17 -9.47 -17.59 13.58
C ARG A 17 -9.67 -18.36 12.27
N GLU A 18 -10.72 -19.18 12.18
CA GLU A 18 -11.10 -19.89 10.96
C GLU A 18 -11.50 -18.93 9.82
N ASN A 19 -12.31 -17.92 10.12
CA ASN A 19 -12.71 -16.90 9.16
C ASN A 19 -11.51 -16.07 8.68
N LEU A 20 -10.54 -15.80 9.54
CA LEU A 20 -9.32 -15.05 9.25
C LEU A 20 -8.23 -15.85 8.52
N ASN A 21 -8.45 -17.12 8.17
CA ASN A 21 -7.57 -17.85 7.26
C ASN A 21 -7.44 -17.14 5.90
N GLN A 22 -8.49 -16.41 5.50
CA GLN A 22 -8.44 -15.48 4.38
C GLN A 22 -8.09 -14.07 4.90
N LYS A 23 -6.79 -13.78 4.96
CA LYS A 23 -6.21 -12.59 5.61
C LYS A 23 -6.46 -11.27 4.86
N GLY A 24 -7.05 -11.31 3.64
CA GLY A 24 -7.08 -10.14 2.78
C GLY A 24 -5.65 -9.69 2.45
N ASP A 25 -5.38 -8.39 2.55
CA ASP A 25 -4.02 -7.86 2.32
C ASP A 25 -3.15 -7.88 3.59
N PHE A 26 -3.71 -8.13 4.77
CA PHE A 26 -2.95 -8.15 6.02
C PHE A 26 -2.05 -9.38 6.12
N ARG A 27 -0.77 -9.18 6.39
CA ARG A 27 0.17 -10.28 6.65
C ARG A 27 0.03 -10.82 8.07
N ARG A 28 -0.30 -9.95 9.03
CA ARG A 28 -0.40 -10.25 10.45
C ARG A 28 -1.76 -9.85 11.00
N ILE A 29 -2.39 -10.77 11.74
CA ILE A 29 -3.67 -10.56 12.40
C ILE A 29 -3.55 -11.07 13.83
N HIS A 30 -3.98 -10.26 14.79
CA HIS A 30 -3.98 -10.59 16.21
C HIS A 30 -5.43 -10.71 16.68
N VAL A 31 -5.78 -11.86 17.23
CA VAL A 31 -7.16 -12.16 17.66
C VAL A 31 -7.16 -12.16 19.19
N PHE A 32 -7.98 -11.29 19.77
CA PHE A 32 -8.21 -11.16 21.20
C PHE A 32 -6.91 -11.02 22.01
N PRO A 33 -6.05 -10.04 21.69
CA PRO A 33 -4.87 -9.81 22.51
C PRO A 33 -5.28 -9.39 23.92
N HIS A 34 -4.62 -9.93 24.93
CA HIS A 34 -4.87 -9.54 26.32
C HIS A 34 -4.29 -8.17 26.65
N GLY A 35 -3.36 -7.70 25.82
CA GLY A 35 -2.74 -6.40 25.98
C GLY A 35 -1.86 -6.01 24.82
N GLY A 36 -1.23 -4.85 24.94
CA GLY A 36 -0.32 -4.35 23.92
C GLY A 36 0.91 -5.23 23.69
N GLU A 37 1.30 -6.05 24.68
CA GLU A 37 2.42 -7.00 24.61
C GLU A 37 2.20 -8.12 23.57
N ASP A 38 0.94 -8.54 23.37
CA ASP A 38 0.57 -9.58 22.41
C ASP A 38 0.60 -9.08 20.95
N VAL A 39 0.74 -7.77 20.77
CA VAL A 39 0.82 -7.12 19.45
C VAL A 39 2.23 -6.57 19.25
N PRO A 40 3.09 -7.21 18.45
CA PRO A 40 4.44 -6.74 18.16
C PRO A 40 4.48 -5.31 17.64
N ASP A 41 5.57 -4.63 17.93
CA ASP A 41 5.82 -3.24 17.53
C ASP A 41 6.85 -3.25 16.38
N ASP A 42 6.37 -3.34 15.15
CA ASP A 42 7.18 -3.35 13.93
C ASP A 42 6.52 -2.52 12.81
N TRP A 43 7.12 -2.49 11.63
CA TRP A 43 6.73 -1.60 10.53
C TRP A 43 5.62 -2.15 9.63
N GLU A 44 5.15 -3.38 9.84
CA GLU A 44 4.07 -3.98 9.04
C GLU A 44 2.69 -3.60 9.60
N THR A 45 1.78 -3.20 8.73
CA THR A 45 0.38 -2.96 9.13
C THR A 45 -0.32 -4.27 9.45
N ARG A 46 -1.00 -4.29 10.58
CA ARG A 46 -1.67 -5.46 11.16
C ARG A 46 -3.08 -5.15 11.61
N LEU A 47 -3.92 -6.17 11.53
CA LEU A 47 -5.28 -6.13 12.03
C LEU A 47 -5.32 -6.71 13.45
N VAL A 48 -5.90 -5.96 14.38
CA VAL A 48 -6.16 -6.38 15.75
C VAL A 48 -7.66 -6.58 15.92
N VAL A 49 -8.09 -7.79 16.21
CA VAL A 49 -9.51 -8.11 16.44
C VAL A 49 -9.77 -8.05 17.94
N LEU A 50 -10.64 -7.14 18.33
CA LEU A 50 -11.01 -6.96 19.75
C LEU A 50 -12.04 -8.02 20.17
N ASP A 51 -12.00 -8.41 21.43
CA ASP A 51 -12.90 -9.39 22.03
C ASP A 51 -14.31 -8.82 22.31
N MET A 52 -15.15 -9.62 22.94
CA MET A 52 -16.53 -9.28 23.28
C MET A 52 -16.65 -8.27 24.42
N GLU A 53 -15.61 -8.12 25.24
CA GLU A 53 -15.59 -7.18 26.38
C GLU A 53 -15.37 -5.74 25.91
N HIS A 54 -14.86 -5.56 24.70
CA HIS A 54 -14.54 -4.26 24.08
C HIS A 54 -15.39 -3.97 22.83
N PRO A 55 -16.74 -3.91 22.96
CA PRO A 55 -17.62 -3.65 21.82
C PRO A 55 -17.62 -2.17 21.44
N TYR A 56 -17.79 -1.91 20.15
CA TYR A 56 -17.99 -0.57 19.63
C TYR A 56 -19.44 -0.10 19.82
N THR A 57 -19.56 1.14 20.25
CA THR A 57 -20.83 1.88 20.30
C THR A 57 -20.59 3.31 19.80
N LYS A 58 -21.65 3.94 19.25
CA LYS A 58 -21.58 5.37 18.87
C LYS A 58 -21.67 6.34 20.05
N ALA A 59 -21.83 5.83 21.28
CA ALA A 59 -21.86 6.65 22.48
C ALA A 59 -20.45 7.15 22.85
N LEU A 60 -20.40 8.21 23.66
CA LEU A 60 -19.14 8.82 24.13
C LEU A 60 -18.26 7.86 24.94
N ASP A 61 -18.88 6.89 25.63
CA ASP A 61 -18.18 5.86 26.40
C ASP A 61 -18.06 4.58 25.59
N ASN A 62 -16.96 4.46 24.84
CA ASN A 62 -16.73 3.42 23.85
C ASN A 62 -15.57 2.52 24.25
N GLU A 63 -15.90 1.30 24.72
CA GLU A 63 -14.89 0.34 25.19
C GLU A 63 -13.90 -0.07 24.11
N ALA A 64 -14.36 -0.18 22.84
CA ALA A 64 -13.49 -0.51 21.72
C ALA A 64 -12.44 0.59 21.48
N GLU A 65 -12.82 1.86 21.58
CA GLU A 65 -11.88 2.97 21.41
C GLU A 65 -10.88 3.07 22.56
N LYS A 66 -11.34 2.82 23.78
CA LYS A 66 -10.46 2.78 24.97
C LYS A 66 -9.41 1.69 24.83
N GLU A 67 -9.83 0.48 24.44
CA GLU A 67 -8.92 -0.64 24.27
C GLU A 67 -7.96 -0.41 23.09
N ALA A 68 -8.46 0.10 21.98
CA ALA A 68 -7.63 0.49 20.83
C ALA A 68 -6.57 1.52 21.25
N GLN A 69 -6.97 2.55 22.02
CA GLN A 69 -6.07 3.57 22.55
C GLN A 69 -5.03 2.97 23.50
N ARG A 70 -5.42 2.06 24.39
CA ARG A 70 -4.52 1.38 25.32
C ARG A 70 -3.43 0.60 24.57
N ILE A 71 -3.82 -0.18 23.54
CA ILE A 71 -2.89 -0.94 22.70
C ILE A 71 -2.00 0.01 21.86
N LEU A 72 -2.53 1.16 21.45
CA LEU A 72 -1.81 2.15 20.67
C LEU A 72 -0.74 2.89 21.48
N GLU A 73 -0.98 3.09 22.77
CA GLU A 73 -0.08 3.84 23.65
C GLU A 73 1.06 2.98 24.18
N SER A 74 0.77 1.70 24.47
CA SER A 74 1.74 0.86 25.16
C SER A 74 1.87 -0.55 24.57
N ARG A 75 3.07 -1.08 24.69
CA ARG A 75 3.41 -2.49 24.51
C ARG A 75 3.87 -3.03 25.86
N GLY A 76 2.92 -3.46 26.69
CA GLY A 76 3.20 -3.83 28.05
C GLY A 76 3.74 -2.65 28.89
N ALA A 77 4.94 -2.77 29.43
CA ALA A 77 5.58 -1.73 30.23
C ALA A 77 6.24 -0.61 29.41
N SER A 78 6.37 -0.77 28.10
CA SER A 78 7.04 0.18 27.21
C SER A 78 6.05 0.94 26.34
N PRO A 79 6.27 2.23 26.04
CA PRO A 79 5.46 2.95 25.09
C PRO A 79 5.62 2.35 23.68
N ARG A 80 4.52 2.27 22.92
CA ARG A 80 4.55 1.83 21.52
C ARG A 80 5.16 2.90 20.62
N GLN A 81 6.05 2.47 19.75
CA GLN A 81 6.73 3.38 18.82
C GLN A 81 5.97 3.49 17.48
N TYR A 82 5.50 2.38 16.92
CA TYR A 82 4.91 2.30 15.57
C TYR A 82 3.39 2.24 15.65
N ARG A 83 2.77 3.42 15.80
CA ARG A 83 1.32 3.55 15.99
C ARG A 83 0.54 3.52 14.69
N ASN A 84 1.17 3.93 13.59
CA ASN A 84 0.52 4.00 12.28
C ASN A 84 0.38 2.62 11.59
N THR A 85 0.84 1.56 12.24
CA THR A 85 0.75 0.18 11.74
C THR A 85 -0.44 -0.61 12.27
N LEU A 86 -1.28 -0.01 13.13
CA LEU A 86 -2.40 -0.70 13.76
C LEU A 86 -3.74 -0.29 13.15
N VAL A 87 -4.58 -1.29 12.94
CA VAL A 87 -5.99 -1.16 12.59
C VAL A 87 -6.77 -2.14 13.47
N PHE A 88 -7.92 -1.74 13.98
CA PHE A 88 -8.71 -2.56 14.88
C PHE A 88 -10.03 -2.95 14.26
N LEU A 89 -10.49 -4.17 14.55
CA LEU A 89 -11.83 -4.66 14.19
C LEU A 89 -12.58 -4.97 15.47
N ALA A 90 -13.71 -4.29 15.67
CA ALA A 90 -14.50 -4.38 16.90
C ALA A 90 -15.90 -4.94 16.65
N PRO A 91 -16.47 -5.68 17.61
CA PRO A 91 -17.87 -6.11 17.56
C PRO A 91 -18.82 -4.95 17.83
N ASP A 92 -19.98 -4.96 17.20
CA ASP A 92 -21.06 -4.01 17.44
C ASP A 92 -21.81 -4.39 18.73
N LYS A 93 -21.87 -3.47 19.69
CA LYS A 93 -22.54 -3.67 20.98
C LYS A 93 -24.00 -4.09 20.85
N ALA A 94 -24.71 -3.53 19.87
CA ALA A 94 -26.13 -3.81 19.67
C ALA A 94 -26.40 -5.24 19.14
N ARG A 95 -25.39 -5.90 18.54
CA ARG A 95 -25.52 -7.24 17.96
C ARG A 95 -24.85 -8.35 18.75
N LEU A 96 -24.13 -7.96 19.80
CA LEU A 96 -23.31 -8.89 20.56
C LEU A 96 -24.15 -9.97 21.27
N GLN A 97 -25.28 -9.59 21.89
CA GLN A 97 -26.17 -10.53 22.57
C GLN A 97 -26.74 -11.59 21.61
N ASP A 98 -27.12 -11.20 20.40
CA ASP A 98 -27.62 -12.13 19.39
C ASP A 98 -26.56 -13.16 18.96
N LEU A 99 -25.29 -12.73 18.88
CA LEU A 99 -24.16 -13.61 18.60
C LEU A 99 -23.91 -14.59 19.75
N GLU A 100 -23.86 -14.10 20.99
CA GLU A 100 -23.70 -14.93 22.18
C GLU A 100 -24.77 -16.00 22.28
N ASP A 101 -26.06 -15.62 22.12
CA ASP A 101 -27.19 -16.54 22.16
C ASP A 101 -27.10 -17.61 21.05
N SER A 102 -26.64 -17.23 19.86
CA SER A 102 -26.46 -18.17 18.75
C SER A 102 -25.32 -19.17 19.02
N ILE A 103 -24.22 -18.71 19.61
CA ILE A 103 -23.11 -19.57 20.03
C ILE A 103 -23.56 -20.52 21.15
N CYS A 104 -24.30 -20.04 22.15
CA CYS A 104 -24.84 -20.87 23.20
C CYS A 104 -25.72 -22.00 22.67
N ARG A 105 -26.58 -21.71 21.68
CA ARG A 105 -27.41 -22.73 21.00
C ARG A 105 -26.55 -23.76 20.27
N TYR A 106 -25.53 -23.30 19.54
CA TYR A 106 -24.61 -24.19 18.86
C TYR A 106 -23.88 -25.13 19.84
N ILE A 107 -23.32 -24.60 20.92
CA ILE A 107 -22.65 -25.37 21.97
C ILE A 107 -23.61 -26.38 22.59
N ALA A 108 -24.86 -25.98 22.89
CA ALA A 108 -25.85 -26.87 23.50
C ALA A 108 -26.19 -28.06 22.59
N TRP A 109 -26.42 -27.84 21.28
CA TRP A 109 -26.68 -28.92 20.34
C TRP A 109 -25.45 -29.81 20.12
N SER A 110 -24.26 -29.23 20.11
CA SER A 110 -23.00 -29.96 20.02
C SER A 110 -22.80 -30.86 21.25
N SER A 111 -23.09 -30.37 22.46
CA SER A 111 -23.00 -31.15 23.69
C SER A 111 -24.01 -32.31 23.71
N ILE A 112 -25.25 -32.06 23.32
CA ILE A 112 -26.30 -33.13 23.22
C ILE A 112 -25.83 -34.26 22.27
N LEU A 113 -25.23 -33.91 21.14
CA LEU A 113 -24.73 -34.92 20.21
C LEU A 113 -23.49 -35.65 20.69
N SER A 114 -22.59 -34.95 21.42
CA SER A 114 -21.41 -35.58 21.99
C SER A 114 -21.75 -36.57 23.12
N GLU A 115 -22.86 -36.32 23.85
CA GLU A 115 -23.32 -37.12 24.98
C GLU A 115 -24.50 -38.04 24.61
N LYS A 116 -24.74 -38.29 23.31
CA LYS A 116 -25.92 -39.02 22.78
C LYS A 116 -26.10 -40.41 23.42
N GLU A 117 -25.04 -41.12 23.71
CA GLU A 117 -25.05 -42.44 24.34
C GLU A 117 -25.45 -42.36 25.83
N THR A 118 -24.91 -41.34 26.55
CA THR A 118 -25.21 -41.11 27.97
C THR A 118 -26.65 -40.64 28.17
N LEU A 119 -27.19 -39.86 27.21
CA LEU A 119 -28.52 -39.32 27.22
C LEU A 119 -29.59 -40.29 26.68
N ASP A 120 -29.17 -41.47 26.17
CA ASP A 120 -30.03 -42.51 25.60
C ASP A 120 -31.09 -41.98 24.60
N ILE A 121 -30.65 -41.06 23.71
CA ILE A 121 -31.55 -40.44 22.75
C ILE A 121 -31.79 -41.35 21.54
N SER A 122 -33.05 -41.38 21.08
CA SER A 122 -33.47 -42.22 19.94
C SER A 122 -32.81 -41.78 18.62
N PRO A 123 -32.70 -42.69 17.63
CA PRO A 123 -32.13 -42.35 16.32
C PRO A 123 -32.84 -41.19 15.61
N THR A 124 -34.14 -41.02 15.84
CA THR A 124 -34.92 -39.90 15.28
C THR A 124 -34.55 -38.60 15.95
N GLN A 125 -34.35 -38.58 17.27
CA GLN A 125 -33.89 -37.41 18.02
C GLN A 125 -32.45 -37.03 17.66
N VAL A 126 -31.56 -38.03 17.40
CA VAL A 126 -30.22 -37.77 16.89
C VAL A 126 -30.27 -37.01 15.57
N LYS A 127 -31.06 -37.48 14.59
CA LYS A 127 -31.20 -36.77 13.30
C LYS A 127 -31.77 -35.35 13.46
N GLN A 128 -32.71 -35.15 14.37
CA GLN A 128 -33.24 -33.85 14.66
C GLN A 128 -32.19 -32.94 15.29
N ALA A 129 -31.38 -33.44 16.23
CA ALA A 129 -30.30 -32.71 16.85
C ALA A 129 -29.21 -32.32 15.83
N GLU A 130 -28.86 -33.21 14.89
CA GLU A 130 -27.91 -32.92 13.80
C GLU A 130 -28.43 -31.81 12.87
N GLN A 131 -29.72 -31.80 12.53
CA GLN A 131 -30.32 -30.71 11.76
C GLN A 131 -30.29 -29.38 12.51
N GLN A 132 -30.59 -29.40 13.81
CA GLN A 132 -30.53 -28.21 14.65
C GLN A 132 -29.10 -27.69 14.82
N LEU A 133 -28.11 -28.56 14.99
CA LEU A 133 -26.68 -28.19 15.05
C LEU A 133 -26.24 -27.52 13.74
N LYS A 134 -26.62 -28.08 12.58
CA LYS A 134 -26.32 -27.50 11.27
C LYS A 134 -26.92 -26.10 11.10
N ALA A 135 -28.17 -25.94 11.49
CA ALA A 135 -28.89 -24.66 11.44
C ALA A 135 -28.22 -23.62 12.39
N ALA A 136 -27.90 -24.05 13.65
CA ALA A 136 -27.22 -23.21 14.61
C ALA A 136 -25.83 -22.79 14.12
N ASN A 137 -25.09 -23.72 13.48
CA ASN A 137 -23.77 -23.43 12.90
C ASN A 137 -23.86 -22.30 11.86
N SER A 138 -24.75 -22.42 10.86
CA SER A 138 -24.94 -21.39 9.85
C SER A 138 -25.40 -20.05 10.44
N THR A 139 -26.22 -20.10 11.50
CA THR A 139 -26.65 -18.87 12.19
C THR A 139 -25.49 -18.17 12.87
N VAL A 140 -24.60 -18.91 13.55
CA VAL A 140 -23.40 -18.31 14.17
C VAL A 140 -22.51 -17.65 13.12
N ASP A 141 -22.26 -18.33 12.00
CA ASP A 141 -21.39 -17.78 10.93
C ASP A 141 -21.96 -16.46 10.37
N SER A 142 -23.29 -16.39 10.14
CA SER A 142 -23.93 -15.15 9.70
C SER A 142 -23.88 -14.06 10.76
N ARG A 143 -24.18 -14.40 12.02
CA ARG A 143 -24.16 -13.43 13.13
C ARG A 143 -22.76 -12.91 13.42
N LEU A 144 -21.73 -13.73 13.28
CA LEU A 144 -20.33 -13.33 13.43
C LEU A 144 -19.99 -12.19 12.44
N LEU A 145 -20.33 -12.36 11.17
CA LEU A 145 -20.10 -11.34 10.15
C LEU A 145 -20.90 -10.06 10.40
N GLU A 146 -22.13 -10.18 10.89
CA GLU A 146 -22.97 -9.03 11.22
C GLU A 146 -22.53 -8.30 12.48
N THR A 147 -21.86 -8.98 13.42
CA THR A 147 -21.41 -8.39 14.68
C THR A 147 -20.07 -7.70 14.54
N TYR A 148 -19.07 -8.32 13.89
CA TYR A 148 -17.75 -7.73 13.67
C TYR A 148 -17.74 -6.80 12.45
N GLN A 149 -18.36 -5.63 12.57
CA GLN A 149 -18.59 -4.70 11.47
C GLN A 149 -17.94 -3.31 11.63
N TRP A 150 -17.22 -3.06 12.72
CA TRP A 150 -16.60 -1.78 12.95
C TRP A 150 -15.08 -1.85 12.85
N ILE A 151 -14.51 -1.06 11.93
CA ILE A 151 -13.07 -0.87 11.81
C ILE A 151 -12.74 0.43 12.51
N LEU A 152 -11.80 0.39 13.46
CA LEU A 152 -11.25 1.58 14.10
C LEU A 152 -9.85 1.83 13.55
N VAL A 153 -9.65 3.03 13.02
CA VAL A 153 -8.41 3.46 12.39
C VAL A 153 -7.85 4.63 13.16
N PRO A 154 -6.67 4.50 13.76
CA PRO A 154 -5.98 5.65 14.37
C PRO A 154 -5.63 6.67 13.29
N VAL A 155 -6.08 7.89 13.45
CA VAL A 155 -5.83 9.00 12.54
C VAL A 155 -5.43 10.25 13.31
N GLN A 156 -4.67 11.11 12.65
CA GLN A 156 -4.23 12.39 13.19
C GLN A 156 -4.14 13.38 12.04
N ASP A 157 -4.86 14.49 12.12
CA ASP A 157 -4.93 15.46 11.02
C ASP A 157 -3.62 16.24 10.86
N THR A 158 -3.00 16.60 11.97
CA THR A 158 -1.73 17.32 12.01
C THR A 158 -0.85 16.80 13.16
N PRO A 159 0.47 17.01 13.12
CA PRO A 159 1.37 16.59 14.20
C PRO A 159 1.00 17.11 15.59
N GLN A 160 0.22 18.20 15.68
CA GLN A 160 -0.16 18.85 16.94
C GLN A 160 -1.51 18.39 17.47
N THR A 161 -2.34 17.75 16.66
CA THR A 161 -3.64 17.22 17.11
C THR A 161 -3.45 15.89 17.84
N PRO A 162 -4.30 15.55 18.81
CA PRO A 162 -4.27 14.22 19.43
C PRO A 162 -4.65 13.13 18.40
N VAL A 163 -4.13 11.92 18.60
CA VAL A 163 -4.55 10.76 17.83
C VAL A 163 -6.00 10.41 18.19
N ALA A 164 -6.85 10.30 17.21
CA ALA A 164 -8.24 9.88 17.36
C ALA A 164 -8.49 8.57 16.59
N CYS A 165 -9.52 7.82 16.97
CA CYS A 165 -9.95 6.65 16.23
C CYS A 165 -11.10 7.03 15.28
N SER A 166 -10.89 6.89 13.97
CA SER A 166 -11.96 6.99 12.98
C SER A 166 -12.67 5.64 12.89
N ALA A 167 -13.98 5.62 13.04
CA ALA A 167 -14.78 4.39 12.99
C ALA A 167 -15.48 4.24 11.64
N LEU A 168 -15.19 3.15 10.94
CA LEU A 168 -15.76 2.80 9.64
C LEU A 168 -16.63 1.57 9.77
N LYS A 169 -17.85 1.66 9.26
CA LYS A 169 -18.74 0.49 9.19
C LYS A 169 -18.46 -0.32 7.94
N VAL A 170 -18.33 -1.64 8.11
CA VAL A 170 -18.19 -2.61 7.02
C VAL A 170 -19.38 -3.59 7.02
N SER A 171 -19.84 -3.98 5.84
CA SER A 171 -20.89 -4.97 5.63
C SER A 171 -20.49 -5.89 4.49
N GLY A 172 -21.21 -7.03 4.37
CA GLY A 172 -20.99 -8.02 3.31
C GLY A 172 -20.68 -9.39 3.87
N ASP A 173 -20.64 -10.38 2.98
CA ASP A 173 -20.47 -11.79 3.30
C ASP A 173 -19.02 -12.27 3.13
N GLU A 174 -18.14 -11.37 2.70
CA GLU A 174 -16.71 -11.66 2.56
C GLU A 174 -16.06 -11.87 3.95
N PRO A 175 -14.96 -12.64 4.05
CA PRO A 175 -14.21 -12.83 5.29
C PRO A 175 -13.82 -11.51 5.95
N LEU A 176 -13.77 -11.50 7.28
CA LEU A 176 -13.60 -10.31 8.10
C LEU A 176 -12.39 -9.44 7.66
N ALA A 177 -11.22 -10.07 7.50
CA ALA A 177 -10.01 -9.33 7.11
C ALA A 177 -10.05 -8.86 5.66
N ALA A 178 -10.63 -9.65 4.75
CA ALA A 178 -10.73 -9.28 3.34
C ALA A 178 -11.62 -8.04 3.14
N ARG A 179 -12.79 -8.00 3.78
CA ARG A 179 -13.66 -6.83 3.69
C ARG A 179 -13.10 -5.62 4.45
N ALA A 180 -12.35 -5.85 5.56
CA ALA A 180 -11.66 -4.77 6.26
C ALA A 180 -10.60 -4.13 5.35
N SER A 181 -9.72 -4.91 4.74
CA SER A 181 -8.69 -4.37 3.84
C SER A 181 -9.29 -3.69 2.61
N LYS A 182 -10.37 -4.27 2.03
CA LYS A 182 -11.08 -3.67 0.90
C LYS A 182 -11.67 -2.31 1.25
N LYS A 183 -12.31 -2.18 2.42
CA LYS A 183 -12.86 -0.92 2.91
C LYS A 183 -11.75 0.12 3.15
N LEU A 184 -10.68 -0.27 3.80
CA LEU A 184 -9.55 0.63 4.07
C LEU A 184 -8.88 1.14 2.79
N LYS A 185 -8.77 0.28 1.76
CA LYS A 185 -8.26 0.70 0.45
C LYS A 185 -9.19 1.70 -0.24
N SER A 186 -10.50 1.47 -0.20
CA SER A 186 -11.47 2.37 -0.82
C SER A 186 -11.53 3.75 -0.15
N GLU A 187 -11.16 3.84 1.13
CA GLU A 187 -11.10 5.09 1.91
C GLU A 187 -9.68 5.67 1.95
N GLU A 188 -8.73 5.11 1.20
CA GLU A 188 -7.30 5.53 1.18
C GLU A 188 -6.61 5.48 2.56
N LEU A 189 -7.14 4.67 3.48
CA LEU A 189 -6.60 4.48 4.84
C LEU A 189 -5.60 3.33 4.95
N LEU A 190 -5.42 2.56 3.87
CA LEU A 190 -4.40 1.53 3.72
C LEU A 190 -3.85 1.56 2.28
N ILE A 191 -2.60 1.89 2.15
CA ILE A 191 -1.92 2.06 0.86
C ILE A 191 -1.06 0.84 0.55
N LEU A 192 -1.33 0.21 -0.59
CA LEU A 192 -0.61 -0.96 -1.09
C LEU A 192 0.43 -0.60 -2.15
N ARG A 193 0.24 0.54 -2.80
CA ARG A 193 1.16 1.11 -3.80
C ARG A 193 1.23 2.61 -3.58
N PHE A 194 2.43 3.12 -3.42
CA PHE A 194 2.67 4.53 -3.15
C PHE A 194 3.41 5.16 -4.33
N ALA A 195 2.87 6.22 -4.90
CA ALA A 195 3.51 6.88 -6.03
C ALA A 195 4.73 7.71 -5.57
N PRO A 196 5.83 7.75 -6.32
CA PRO A 196 7.00 8.56 -6.02
C PRO A 196 6.69 10.05 -5.83
N THR A 197 5.83 10.59 -6.68
CA THR A 197 5.35 11.97 -6.62
C THR A 197 4.55 12.26 -5.34
N SER A 198 3.76 11.27 -4.88
CA SER A 198 3.06 11.37 -3.60
C SER A 198 4.02 11.34 -2.43
N LEU A 199 5.04 10.47 -2.47
CA LEU A 199 6.10 10.44 -1.46
C LEU A 199 6.84 11.79 -1.41
N ARG A 200 7.21 12.36 -2.56
CA ARG A 200 7.85 13.67 -2.65
C ARG A 200 7.00 14.75 -2.00
N ARG A 201 5.69 14.76 -2.27
CA ARG A 201 4.77 15.72 -1.68
C ARG A 201 4.68 15.59 -0.16
N GLU A 202 4.68 14.37 0.39
CA GLU A 202 4.70 14.17 1.85
C GLU A 202 6.04 14.61 2.48
N LEU A 203 7.16 14.36 1.80
CA LEU A 203 8.48 14.83 2.21
C LEU A 203 8.55 16.36 2.33
N ASP A 204 7.92 17.06 1.38
CA ASP A 204 7.92 18.54 1.33
C ASP A 204 6.87 19.18 2.23
N LYS A 205 5.68 18.55 2.35
CA LYS A 205 4.56 19.04 3.15
C LYS A 205 4.82 18.95 4.65
N ILE A 206 5.43 17.86 5.07
CA ILE A 206 5.76 17.59 6.46
C ILE A 206 7.30 17.55 6.52
N PRO A 207 7.96 18.17 7.52
CA PRO A 207 9.41 18.23 7.56
C PRO A 207 10.01 16.83 7.89
N LEU A 208 9.86 15.89 6.97
CA LEU A 208 10.47 14.56 7.02
C LEU A 208 11.93 14.60 6.61
N TRP A 209 12.33 15.61 5.85
CA TRP A 209 13.73 15.90 5.59
C TRP A 209 14.47 16.21 6.90
N ARG A 210 15.63 15.61 7.08
CA ARG A 210 16.57 15.94 8.16
C ARG A 210 17.67 16.80 7.53
N ASP A 211 17.48 18.11 7.60
CA ASP A 211 18.23 19.10 6.81
C ASP A 211 18.03 18.86 5.30
N ASP A 212 19.04 18.37 4.59
CA ASP A 212 19.02 18.20 3.14
C ASP A 212 18.86 16.76 2.66
N HIS A 213 18.77 15.81 3.59
CA HIS A 213 18.60 14.38 3.29
C HIS A 213 17.81 13.65 4.37
N VAL A 214 17.41 12.42 4.06
CA VAL A 214 16.82 11.48 5.02
C VAL A 214 17.20 10.07 4.64
N SER A 215 17.51 9.21 5.61
CA SER A 215 17.80 7.80 5.33
C SER A 215 16.50 7.01 5.07
N VAL A 216 16.59 5.95 4.26
CA VAL A 216 15.49 5.03 3.98
C VAL A 216 14.91 4.47 5.26
N ARG A 217 15.77 3.96 6.15
CA ARG A 217 15.38 3.44 7.46
C ARG A 217 14.57 4.46 8.27
N GLN A 218 15.07 5.70 8.38
CA GLN A 218 14.38 6.75 9.12
C GLN A 218 12.99 7.04 8.53
N LEU A 219 12.89 7.01 7.21
CA LEU A 219 11.61 7.19 6.53
C LEU A 219 10.64 6.04 6.82
N CYS A 220 11.11 4.80 6.78
CA CYS A 220 10.29 3.63 7.16
C CYS A 220 9.81 3.73 8.61
N GLU A 221 10.68 4.14 9.53
CA GLU A 221 10.32 4.38 10.93
C GLU A 221 9.30 5.52 11.07
N ASP A 222 9.47 6.62 10.35
CA ASP A 222 8.55 7.77 10.41
C ASP A 222 7.15 7.39 9.89
N PHE A 223 7.04 6.69 8.76
CA PHE A 223 5.76 6.22 8.22
C PHE A 223 5.06 5.19 9.12
N ALA A 224 5.81 4.34 9.79
CA ALA A 224 5.27 3.39 10.76
C ALA A 224 4.83 4.08 12.07
N ARG A 225 5.52 5.15 12.47
CA ARG A 225 5.33 5.84 13.75
C ARG A 225 4.19 6.84 13.74
N TYR A 226 4.12 7.70 12.71
CA TYR A 226 3.28 8.89 12.72
C TYR A 226 1.95 8.67 12.03
N THR A 227 0.85 8.76 12.79
CA THR A 227 -0.53 8.52 12.32
C THR A 227 -1.08 9.64 11.41
N TYR A 228 -0.41 10.77 11.29
CA TYR A 228 -0.71 11.82 10.32
C TYR A 228 -0.10 11.57 8.93
N LEU A 229 0.76 10.56 8.80
CA LEU A 229 1.28 10.09 7.51
C LEU A 229 0.38 9.02 6.90
N PRO A 230 0.41 8.85 5.57
CA PRO A 230 -0.29 7.76 4.91
C PRO A 230 0.11 6.40 5.50
N ARG A 231 -0.88 5.56 5.83
CA ARG A 231 -0.62 4.20 6.35
C ARG A 231 -0.29 3.28 5.20
N LEU A 232 0.94 2.80 5.17
CA LEU A 232 1.41 1.82 4.20
C LEU A 232 1.17 0.40 4.71
N LEU A 233 0.88 -0.53 3.82
CA LEU A 233 0.70 -1.94 4.18
C LEU A 233 1.95 -2.52 4.84
N SER A 234 3.11 -2.17 4.29
CA SER A 234 4.41 -2.64 4.76
C SER A 234 5.52 -1.69 4.30
N PRO A 235 6.74 -1.79 4.85
CA PRO A 235 7.86 -0.95 4.47
C PRO A 235 8.28 -1.14 3.00
N GLU A 236 8.04 -2.31 2.39
CA GLU A 236 8.33 -2.57 0.98
C GLU A 236 7.55 -1.61 0.06
N VAL A 237 6.33 -1.22 0.43
CA VAL A 237 5.54 -0.23 -0.34
C VAL A 237 6.28 1.11 -0.45
N LEU A 238 6.97 1.52 0.61
CA LEU A 238 7.78 2.73 0.61
C LEU A 238 9.06 2.55 -0.21
N VAL A 239 9.73 1.41 -0.05
CA VAL A 239 10.93 1.06 -0.79
C VAL A 239 10.66 1.05 -2.30
N ASP A 240 9.55 0.46 -2.73
CA ASP A 240 9.13 0.44 -4.15
C ASP A 240 8.89 1.87 -4.68
N ALA A 241 8.28 2.72 -3.87
CA ALA A 241 8.08 4.13 -4.21
C ALA A 241 9.41 4.89 -4.32
N ILE A 242 10.36 4.62 -3.43
CA ILE A 242 11.70 5.21 -3.45
C ILE A 242 12.46 4.77 -4.70
N MET A 243 12.50 3.47 -4.97
CA MET A 243 13.18 2.93 -6.15
C MET A 243 12.62 3.53 -7.44
N SER A 244 11.29 3.52 -7.59
CA SER A 244 10.62 4.13 -8.73
C SER A 244 10.88 5.64 -8.83
N GLY A 245 11.02 6.33 -7.70
CA GLY A 245 11.31 7.76 -7.66
C GLY A 245 12.71 8.13 -8.12
N ILE A 246 13.69 7.30 -7.80
CA ILE A 246 15.08 7.51 -8.20
C ILE A 246 15.27 7.30 -9.72
N GLU A 247 14.47 6.42 -10.32
CA GLU A 247 14.49 6.14 -11.77
C GLU A 247 13.88 7.26 -12.63
N LEU A 248 13.05 8.14 -12.03
CA LEU A 248 12.37 9.19 -12.77
C LEU A 248 13.38 10.14 -13.44
N LEU A 249 13.24 10.33 -14.76
CA LEU A 249 14.04 11.32 -15.50
C LEU A 249 13.72 12.76 -15.07
N THR A 250 12.52 12.99 -14.55
CA THR A 250 12.07 14.29 -14.02
C THR A 250 12.30 14.44 -12.52
N TRP A 251 13.24 13.67 -11.96
CA TRP A 251 13.51 13.59 -10.51
C TRP A 251 13.71 14.96 -9.83
N GLU A 252 14.24 15.92 -10.55
CA GLU A 252 14.46 17.28 -10.05
C GLU A 252 13.16 17.97 -9.58
N LYS A 253 12.06 17.70 -10.30
CA LYS A 253 10.75 18.31 -10.00
C LYS A 253 9.83 17.36 -9.22
N ASP A 254 9.84 16.08 -9.59
CA ASP A 254 8.80 15.14 -9.22
C ASP A 254 9.24 14.13 -8.16
N SER A 255 10.56 14.07 -7.85
CA SER A 255 11.12 13.08 -6.94
C SER A 255 12.34 13.62 -6.17
N PHE A 256 13.37 12.82 -5.99
CA PHE A 256 14.56 13.06 -5.18
C PHE A 256 15.75 12.33 -5.78
N ALA A 257 16.95 12.71 -5.31
CA ALA A 257 18.17 11.99 -5.61
C ALA A 257 18.50 10.97 -4.53
N TRP A 258 19.47 10.14 -4.81
CA TRP A 258 19.99 9.07 -3.98
C TRP A 258 21.45 9.25 -3.68
N ALA A 259 21.91 8.93 -2.47
CA ALA A 259 23.31 8.89 -2.10
C ALA A 259 23.61 7.70 -1.19
N ASP A 260 24.85 7.19 -1.27
CA ASP A 260 25.29 6.11 -0.39
C ASP A 260 25.53 6.64 1.03
N GLU A 261 26.14 7.83 1.18
CA GLU A 261 26.39 8.47 2.47
C GLU A 261 26.66 9.98 2.35
N TRP A 262 26.58 10.70 3.47
CA TRP A 262 27.04 12.08 3.61
C TRP A 262 28.44 12.13 4.19
N ASP A 263 29.37 12.72 3.45
CA ASP A 263 30.76 12.98 3.90
C ASP A 263 30.84 14.37 4.54
N ALA A 264 30.87 14.40 5.87
CA ALA A 264 30.89 15.65 6.62
C ALA A 264 32.22 16.41 6.50
N GLU A 265 33.33 15.72 6.22
CA GLU A 265 34.65 16.36 6.04
C GLU A 265 34.76 17.03 4.66
N ALA A 266 34.30 16.30 3.62
CA ALA A 266 34.30 16.80 2.25
C ALA A 266 33.06 17.66 1.91
N GLN A 267 32.08 17.78 2.80
CA GLN A 267 30.80 18.48 2.62
C GLN A 267 30.11 18.08 1.30
N ARG A 268 30.04 16.77 1.04
CA ARG A 268 29.43 16.22 -0.19
C ARG A 268 28.79 14.86 0.04
N TYR A 269 27.87 14.50 -0.83
CA TYR A 269 27.29 13.18 -0.89
C TYR A 269 28.17 12.23 -1.70
N ARG A 270 28.47 11.06 -1.15
CA ARG A 270 29.15 9.98 -1.87
C ARG A 270 28.13 9.12 -2.60
N GLY A 271 28.48 8.69 -3.82
CA GLY A 271 27.61 7.85 -4.63
C GLY A 271 26.31 8.53 -5.03
N LEU A 272 26.31 9.87 -5.18
CA LEU A 272 25.14 10.64 -5.58
C LEU A 272 24.66 10.24 -6.98
N ARG A 273 23.39 9.85 -7.09
CA ARG A 273 22.74 9.38 -8.33
C ARG A 273 21.31 9.88 -8.41
N ALA A 274 20.84 10.09 -9.63
CA ALA A 274 19.44 10.39 -9.92
C ALA A 274 19.12 10.03 -11.38
N GLY A 275 17.88 9.71 -11.68
CA GLY A 275 17.48 9.28 -13.02
C GLY A 275 18.09 7.92 -13.45
N GLN A 276 18.45 7.06 -12.50
CA GLN A 276 19.11 5.78 -12.74
C GLN A 276 18.46 4.68 -11.92
N ASN A 277 18.43 3.45 -12.46
CA ASN A 277 17.89 2.29 -11.78
C ASN A 277 18.79 1.83 -10.62
N ILE A 278 18.19 1.51 -9.48
CA ILE A 278 18.83 0.88 -8.32
C ILE A 278 18.28 -0.53 -8.16
N HIS A 279 19.14 -1.54 -8.23
CA HIS A 279 18.74 -2.94 -8.33
C HIS A 279 18.16 -3.57 -7.06
N ALA A 280 18.49 -3.07 -5.87
CA ALA A 280 17.95 -3.56 -4.62
C ALA A 280 18.06 -2.51 -3.51
N LEU A 281 17.02 -2.40 -2.72
CA LEU A 281 16.96 -1.53 -1.56
C LEU A 281 16.29 -2.27 -0.40
N ASP A 282 16.93 -2.23 0.76
CA ASP A 282 16.42 -2.80 2.00
C ASP A 282 15.74 -1.68 2.82
N PRO A 283 14.58 -1.94 3.46
CA PRO A 283 13.95 -0.99 4.39
C PRO A 283 14.86 -0.49 5.52
N ASP A 284 15.78 -1.33 5.99
CA ASP A 284 16.77 -1.01 7.03
C ASP A 284 17.99 -0.22 6.50
N SER A 285 17.99 0.17 5.22
CA SER A 285 19.11 0.87 4.59
C SER A 285 19.36 2.23 5.22
N THR A 286 20.60 2.50 5.55
CA THR A 286 21.08 3.81 6.02
C THR A 286 21.38 4.79 4.89
N ARG A 287 21.26 4.36 3.63
CA ARG A 287 21.45 5.19 2.46
C ARG A 287 20.44 6.32 2.39
N LEU A 288 20.75 7.36 1.66
CA LEU A 288 20.08 8.66 1.77
C LEU A 288 19.25 9.00 0.54
N LEU A 289 18.06 9.52 0.78
CA LEU A 289 17.35 10.35 -0.17
C LEU A 289 17.86 11.78 0.03
N VAL A 290 18.16 12.48 -1.07
CA VAL A 290 18.72 13.83 -1.05
C VAL A 290 17.76 14.78 -1.77
N LYS A 291 17.58 15.97 -1.22
CA LYS A 291 16.78 17.03 -1.86
C LYS A 291 17.29 17.32 -3.27
N PRO A 292 16.42 17.50 -4.25
CA PRO A 292 16.81 17.69 -5.64
C PRO A 292 17.72 18.91 -5.86
N ASP A 293 17.40 20.04 -5.27
CA ASP A 293 18.17 21.29 -5.38
C ASP A 293 19.62 21.13 -4.89
N VAL A 294 19.79 20.43 -3.77
CA VAL A 294 21.11 20.14 -3.19
C VAL A 294 21.89 19.15 -4.06
N ALA A 295 21.20 18.09 -4.52
CA ALA A 295 21.81 17.09 -5.39
C ALA A 295 22.25 17.71 -6.73
N GLN A 296 21.41 18.52 -7.35
CA GLN A 296 21.72 19.21 -8.60
C GLN A 296 22.92 20.15 -8.42
N ALA A 297 22.93 20.94 -7.34
CA ALA A 297 24.04 21.84 -7.06
C ALA A 297 25.39 21.09 -6.89
N GLN A 298 25.39 19.89 -6.29
CA GLN A 298 26.61 19.08 -6.20
C GLN A 298 26.99 18.50 -7.57
N MET A 299 26.06 17.93 -8.31
CA MET A 299 26.33 17.38 -9.64
C MET A 299 26.89 18.42 -10.60
N GLU A 300 26.36 19.65 -10.60
CA GLU A 300 26.87 20.76 -11.41
C GLU A 300 28.32 21.18 -11.03
N ARG A 301 28.66 21.15 -9.73
CA ARG A 301 30.01 21.43 -9.27
C ARG A 301 31.00 20.34 -9.71
N GLU A 302 30.59 19.08 -9.70
CA GLU A 302 31.43 17.95 -10.08
C GLU A 302 31.64 17.87 -11.61
N VAL A 303 30.71 18.35 -12.42
CA VAL A 303 30.83 18.43 -13.88
C VAL A 303 31.72 19.60 -14.34
N LYS A 304 31.85 20.65 -13.52
CA LYS A 304 32.69 21.82 -13.84
C LYS A 304 34.11 21.55 -13.38
N PRO A 305 35.09 21.37 -14.30
CA PRO A 305 36.50 21.16 -13.87
C PRO A 305 36.97 22.34 -13.05
N PRO A 306 37.78 22.11 -11.99
CA PRO A 306 38.35 23.21 -11.21
C PRO A 306 39.12 24.17 -12.12
N PRO A 307 39.05 25.50 -11.90
CA PRO A 307 39.82 26.43 -12.67
C PRO A 307 41.31 26.09 -12.44
N SER A 308 41.99 25.71 -13.55
CA SER A 308 43.42 25.41 -13.53
C SER A 308 44.16 26.59 -12.88
N ALA A 309 44.81 26.32 -11.77
CA ALA A 309 45.74 27.28 -11.16
C ALA A 309 46.78 27.65 -12.20
N THR A 310 46.78 28.91 -12.59
CA THR A 310 47.76 29.51 -13.49
C THR A 310 49.15 29.43 -12.85
N VAL A 311 49.94 28.49 -13.29
CA VAL A 311 51.39 28.50 -12.96
C VAL A 311 52.00 29.58 -13.83
N THR A 312 52.36 30.69 -13.18
CA THR A 312 53.14 31.77 -13.77
C THR A 312 54.56 31.26 -13.96
N SER A 313 54.96 30.98 -15.17
CA SER A 313 56.38 30.89 -15.55
C SER A 313 56.69 31.98 -16.56
N SER A 314 57.42 32.94 -16.10
CA SER A 314 58.09 33.97 -16.92
C SER A 314 59.19 33.33 -17.76
N ASN A 315 59.20 33.54 -19.07
CA ASN A 315 60.38 34.05 -19.77
C ASN A 315 60.15 34.20 -21.26
N GLY A 316 60.57 35.34 -21.75
CA GLY A 316 60.41 36.02 -22.98
C GLY A 316 60.90 35.35 -24.24
N ALA A 317 60.33 35.81 -25.34
CA ALA A 317 60.99 36.36 -26.52
C ALA A 317 59.97 36.47 -27.67
N GLU A 318 60.08 37.60 -28.33
CA GLU A 318 59.41 38.14 -29.49
C GLU A 318 59.06 37.15 -30.63
N ALA A 319 57.88 37.31 -31.25
CA ALA A 319 57.66 37.57 -32.69
C ALA A 319 56.21 37.65 -33.05
N GLN A 320 55.80 38.73 -33.67
CA GLN A 320 54.55 39.00 -34.37
C GLN A 320 54.41 38.25 -35.69
N PRO A 321 53.29 38.46 -36.43
CA PRO A 321 51.92 38.01 -36.27
C PRO A 321 51.45 37.21 -37.49
N ARG A 322 50.28 36.59 -37.46
CA ARG A 322 49.29 36.49 -38.56
C ARG A 322 48.10 35.60 -38.28
N HIS A 323 46.96 36.27 -38.37
CA HIS A 323 45.66 35.84 -38.93
C HIS A 323 44.97 34.57 -38.55
N ALA A 324 43.71 34.84 -38.18
CA ALA A 324 42.46 34.19 -38.57
C ALA A 324 41.88 33.23 -37.52
N ASP A 325 40.79 33.73 -36.93
CA ASP A 325 39.51 33.08 -36.69
C ASP A 325 39.48 31.57 -36.82
N THR A 326 39.20 30.96 -35.72
CA THR A 326 38.06 30.03 -35.55
C THR A 326 37.98 29.58 -34.09
N ALA A 327 36.94 30.03 -33.38
CA ALA A 327 36.56 29.45 -32.12
C ALA A 327 36.17 27.99 -32.33
N PRO A 328 36.58 27.04 -31.47
CA PRO A 328 36.10 25.69 -31.59
C PRO A 328 34.62 25.68 -31.18
N VAL A 329 33.75 25.44 -32.20
CA VAL A 329 32.36 25.09 -31.99
C VAL A 329 32.36 23.73 -31.26
N VAL A 330 32.00 23.76 -29.99
CA VAL A 330 31.66 22.53 -29.26
C VAL A 330 30.47 21.92 -29.95
N PRO A 331 30.50 20.68 -30.43
CA PRO A 331 29.34 20.05 -31.06
C PRO A 331 28.27 19.84 -29.98
N VAL A 332 27.22 20.67 -30.04
CA VAL A 332 25.99 20.44 -29.28
C VAL A 332 25.45 19.11 -29.81
N ALA A 333 25.40 18.10 -28.94
CA ALA A 333 24.78 16.82 -29.28
C ALA A 333 23.37 17.08 -29.81
N PRO A 334 22.96 16.48 -30.91
CA PRO A 334 21.65 16.72 -31.50
C PRO A 334 20.57 16.26 -30.54
N LEU A 335 19.65 17.14 -30.18
CA LEU A 335 18.50 16.83 -29.33
C LEU A 335 17.68 15.69 -29.94
N PRO A 336 17.25 14.71 -29.17
CA PRO A 336 16.40 13.62 -29.64
C PRO A 336 15.12 14.16 -30.28
N LYS A 337 14.83 13.73 -31.52
CA LYS A 337 13.71 14.24 -32.32
C LYS A 337 12.55 13.23 -32.42
N ARG A 338 12.69 12.03 -31.90
CA ARG A 338 11.72 10.95 -32.03
C ARG A 338 11.63 10.14 -30.76
N PHE A 339 10.41 9.91 -30.32
CA PHE A 339 10.06 8.95 -29.25
C PHE A 339 9.36 7.75 -29.91
N HIS A 340 9.66 6.54 -29.44
CA HIS A 340 8.89 5.33 -29.69
C HIS A 340 8.90 4.47 -28.43
N GLY A 341 7.78 3.85 -28.13
CA GLY A 341 7.62 2.96 -26.98
C GLY A 341 6.54 1.93 -27.28
N THR A 342 6.71 0.72 -26.76
CA THR A 342 5.73 -0.36 -26.81
C THR A 342 5.48 -0.82 -25.39
N VAL A 343 4.22 -1.08 -25.05
CA VAL A 343 3.81 -1.52 -23.72
C VAL A 343 2.78 -2.64 -23.84
N LEU A 344 2.92 -3.66 -23.00
CA LEU A 344 1.92 -4.72 -22.86
C LEU A 344 0.92 -4.29 -21.78
N LEU A 345 -0.38 -4.32 -22.12
CA LEU A 345 -1.47 -4.02 -21.20
C LEU A 345 -2.19 -5.30 -20.83
N THR A 346 -2.60 -5.42 -19.56
CA THR A 346 -3.42 -6.55 -19.12
C THR A 346 -4.89 -6.31 -19.47
N ALA A 347 -5.56 -7.33 -19.99
CA ALA A 347 -6.92 -7.23 -20.55
C ALA A 347 -7.95 -6.68 -19.54
N ASP A 348 -7.81 -7.03 -18.25
CA ASP A 348 -8.68 -6.59 -17.16
C ASP A 348 -8.47 -5.12 -16.72
N ARG A 349 -7.37 -4.48 -17.15
CA ARG A 349 -6.98 -3.12 -16.74
C ARG A 349 -6.72 -2.17 -17.90
N VAL A 350 -6.94 -2.59 -19.12
CA VAL A 350 -6.64 -1.80 -20.35
C VAL A 350 -7.15 -0.37 -20.25
N GLY A 351 -8.38 -0.15 -19.79
CA GLY A 351 -8.95 1.20 -19.70
C GLY A 351 -8.21 2.11 -18.74
N ARG A 352 -7.77 1.59 -17.58
CA ARG A 352 -7.03 2.35 -16.57
C ARG A 352 -5.59 2.62 -17.03
N ASP A 353 -4.93 1.58 -17.52
CA ASP A 353 -3.53 1.67 -17.89
C ASP A 353 -3.36 2.54 -19.16
N ALA A 354 -4.28 2.46 -20.13
CA ALA A 354 -4.32 3.35 -21.29
C ALA A 354 -4.60 4.81 -20.88
N GLY A 355 -5.46 5.04 -19.87
CA GLY A 355 -5.68 6.36 -19.28
C GLY A 355 -4.40 6.96 -18.68
N ALA A 356 -3.69 6.19 -17.88
CA ALA A 356 -2.41 6.61 -17.29
C ALA A 356 -1.36 6.91 -18.38
N ILE A 357 -1.26 6.09 -19.43
CA ILE A 357 -0.36 6.34 -20.56
C ILE A 357 -0.75 7.64 -21.30
N ALA A 358 -2.05 7.89 -21.46
CA ALA A 358 -2.52 9.11 -22.09
C ALA A 358 -2.14 10.36 -21.27
N GLU A 359 -2.30 10.33 -19.98
CA GLU A 359 -1.97 11.44 -19.08
C GLU A 359 -0.45 11.64 -18.93
N GLU A 360 0.30 10.55 -18.72
CA GLU A 360 1.71 10.61 -18.33
C GLU A 360 2.67 10.72 -19.55
N ILE A 361 2.27 10.25 -20.72
CA ILE A 361 3.15 10.22 -21.89
C ILE A 361 2.56 11.02 -23.06
N ILE A 362 1.33 10.70 -23.47
CA ILE A 362 0.77 11.25 -24.70
C ILE A 362 0.55 12.75 -24.56
N THR A 363 0.02 13.20 -23.43
CA THR A 363 -0.22 14.63 -23.16
C THR A 363 1.08 15.42 -23.21
N HIS A 364 2.16 14.93 -22.61
CA HIS A 364 3.46 15.60 -22.63
C HIS A 364 4.09 15.71 -24.02
N LEU A 365 3.89 14.68 -24.85
CA LEU A 365 4.36 14.71 -26.24
C LEU A 365 3.50 15.62 -27.12
N ALA A 366 2.18 15.62 -26.93
CA ALA A 366 1.23 16.37 -27.74
C ALA A 366 1.31 17.90 -27.50
N VAL A 367 1.75 18.34 -26.32
CA VAL A 367 1.92 19.77 -25.99
C VAL A 367 3.13 20.38 -26.72
N GLN A 368 4.09 19.58 -27.20
CA GLN A 368 5.27 20.10 -27.90
C GLN A 368 4.89 20.70 -29.22
N LYS A 369 5.35 21.93 -29.46
CA LYS A 369 5.03 22.67 -30.71
C LYS A 369 5.51 21.92 -31.97
N GLY A 370 4.54 21.50 -32.79
CA GLY A 370 4.83 20.76 -34.05
C GLY A 370 4.97 19.25 -33.87
N ALA A 371 4.70 18.71 -32.69
CA ALA A 371 4.71 17.27 -32.46
C ALA A 371 3.52 16.60 -33.16
N ARG A 372 3.79 15.43 -33.76
CA ARG A 372 2.78 14.53 -34.28
C ARG A 372 2.84 13.23 -33.51
N VAL A 373 1.81 12.97 -32.70
CA VAL A 373 1.71 11.75 -31.89
C VAL A 373 0.76 10.78 -32.57
N THR A 374 1.18 9.54 -32.72
CA THR A 374 0.36 8.44 -33.26
C THR A 374 0.37 7.33 -32.23
N VAL A 375 -0.80 6.87 -31.81
CA VAL A 375 -0.99 5.74 -30.90
C VAL A 375 -1.61 4.60 -31.71
N ARG A 376 -1.05 3.40 -31.56
CA ARG A 376 -1.59 2.17 -32.14
C ARG A 376 -1.92 1.19 -31.01
N LEU A 377 -3.11 0.62 -31.04
CA LEU A 377 -3.55 -0.45 -30.15
C LEU A 377 -3.68 -1.74 -30.98
N GLU A 378 -2.97 -2.77 -30.57
CA GLU A 378 -3.05 -4.13 -31.11
C GLU A 378 -3.64 -5.04 -30.06
N ILE A 379 -4.60 -5.88 -30.44
CA ILE A 379 -5.30 -6.82 -29.56
C ILE A 379 -5.17 -8.19 -30.19
N GLU A 380 -4.55 -9.11 -29.45
CA GLU A 380 -4.46 -10.52 -29.81
C GLU A 380 -5.16 -11.34 -28.72
N ALA A 381 -5.98 -12.31 -29.11
CA ALA A 381 -6.69 -13.20 -28.21
C ALA A 381 -6.68 -14.62 -28.74
N GLU A 382 -6.15 -15.54 -27.95
CA GLU A 382 -6.23 -16.98 -28.23
C GLU A 382 -7.47 -17.54 -27.54
N LEU A 383 -8.30 -18.27 -28.28
CA LEU A 383 -9.53 -18.91 -27.80
C LEU A 383 -9.41 -20.43 -27.98
N PRO A 384 -8.92 -21.17 -26.99
CA PRO A 384 -8.62 -22.61 -27.12
C PRO A 384 -9.84 -23.46 -27.50
N GLU A 385 -11.06 -23.02 -27.16
CA GLU A 385 -12.31 -23.70 -27.48
C GLU A 385 -13.02 -23.11 -28.73
N GLY A 386 -12.36 -22.18 -29.45
CA GLY A 386 -12.93 -21.46 -30.57
C GLY A 386 -13.95 -20.37 -30.16
N ALA A 387 -14.23 -19.46 -31.09
CA ALA A 387 -15.17 -18.37 -30.87
C ALA A 387 -16.59 -18.80 -31.25
N ARG A 388 -17.57 -18.62 -30.36
CA ARG A 388 -18.98 -18.83 -30.66
C ARG A 388 -19.50 -17.73 -31.62
N THR A 389 -20.46 -18.07 -32.47
CA THR A 389 -21.04 -17.17 -33.47
C THR A 389 -21.52 -15.83 -32.88
N GLU A 390 -22.09 -15.87 -31.67
CA GLU A 390 -22.56 -14.65 -30.97
C GLU A 390 -21.38 -13.73 -30.56
N LEU A 391 -20.26 -14.32 -30.10
CA LEU A 391 -19.06 -13.58 -29.76
C LEU A 391 -18.44 -12.93 -30.99
N ILE A 392 -18.30 -13.69 -32.09
CA ILE A 392 -17.79 -13.20 -33.36
C ILE A 392 -18.60 -12.00 -33.84
N ARG A 393 -19.93 -12.12 -33.80
CA ARG A 393 -20.83 -11.04 -34.21
C ARG A 393 -20.64 -9.80 -33.34
N THR A 394 -20.67 -9.95 -32.01
CA THR A 394 -20.57 -8.84 -31.05
C THR A 394 -19.25 -8.10 -31.20
N VAL A 395 -18.12 -8.83 -31.25
CA VAL A 395 -16.79 -8.24 -31.38
C VAL A 395 -16.63 -7.53 -32.74
N THR A 396 -17.12 -8.13 -33.82
CA THR A 396 -17.06 -7.56 -35.17
C THR A 396 -17.89 -6.27 -35.27
N GLU A 397 -19.10 -6.24 -34.73
CA GLU A 397 -19.97 -5.06 -34.72
C GLU A 397 -19.33 -3.93 -33.88
N ASN A 398 -18.76 -4.25 -32.70
CA ASN A 398 -18.10 -3.27 -31.86
C ASN A 398 -16.79 -2.73 -32.48
N ALA A 399 -15.99 -3.58 -33.10
CA ALA A 399 -14.77 -3.15 -33.77
C ALA A 399 -15.07 -2.16 -34.92
N ARG A 400 -16.16 -2.39 -35.67
CA ARG A 400 -16.63 -1.45 -36.68
C ARG A 400 -17.09 -0.11 -36.08
N ALA A 401 -17.87 -0.17 -35.01
CA ALA A 401 -18.36 1.02 -34.30
C ALA A 401 -17.22 1.86 -33.71
N LEU A 402 -16.16 1.20 -33.25
CA LEU A 402 -14.95 1.82 -32.71
C LEU A 402 -13.88 2.16 -33.76
N HIS A 403 -14.20 2.03 -35.06
CA HIS A 403 -13.33 2.39 -36.17
C HIS A 403 -11.98 1.66 -36.20
N PHE A 404 -11.96 0.36 -35.86
CA PHE A 404 -10.77 -0.46 -36.07
C PHE A 404 -10.42 -0.53 -37.56
N THR A 405 -9.16 -0.32 -37.91
CA THR A 405 -8.68 -0.33 -39.28
C THR A 405 -8.50 -1.73 -39.89
N SER A 406 -8.22 -2.70 -39.02
CA SER A 406 -8.09 -4.11 -39.34
C SER A 406 -8.54 -4.94 -38.18
N PHE A 407 -9.41 -5.92 -38.41
CA PHE A 407 -9.86 -6.88 -37.38
C PHE A 407 -10.49 -8.11 -38.07
N GLY A 408 -10.40 -9.25 -37.42
CA GLY A 408 -10.98 -10.50 -37.91
C GLY A 408 -10.75 -11.64 -36.94
N PHE A 409 -11.44 -12.73 -37.11
CA PHE A 409 -11.17 -14.03 -36.50
C PHE A 409 -10.51 -14.91 -37.54
N GLU A 410 -9.47 -15.62 -37.18
CA GLU A 410 -8.73 -16.55 -38.04
C GLU A 410 -9.08 -17.98 -37.61
N GLU A 411 -9.27 -18.88 -38.58
CA GLU A 411 -9.39 -20.31 -38.35
C GLU A 411 -7.99 -20.90 -38.58
N GLU A 412 -7.41 -21.57 -37.53
CA GLU A 412 -6.20 -22.38 -37.71
C GLU A 412 -6.48 -23.72 -38.34
#